data_9228a75364f9a74e00100943b6a7a5f0
#
_entry.id   9228a75364f9a74e00100943b6a7a5f0
#
_cell.length_a   1.000
_cell.length_b   1.000
_cell.length_c   1.000
_cell.angle_alpha   90.00
_cell.angle_beta   90.00
_cell.angle_gamma   90.00
#
_symmetry.space_group_name_H-M   'P 1'
#
loop_
_entity.id
_entity.type
_entity.pdbx_description
1 polymer ?
#
loop_
_entity_poly.entity_id
_entity_poly.type
_entity_poly.pdbx_seq_one_letter_code
_entity_poly.pdbx_strand_id
1 'polypeptide(L)'
;MACRPCQKAGYVNLIYTIMDKSTDKKNVVSVYEFIVHRKRVSANTDTISNGAQVARFCHETIYDEDEMWREKAVAIYLTKSNKILGYEVLSVGGPNTCSFEPKMICRTAVQMMADSVVAVHNHPSGNPLPSQADIEQMNKLRKALACLDIKLLDSVIITDSNRFFSFESEVESRY
;
A
#
# COMPACT_ATOMS: atom_id res chain seq x y z
N MET A 1 -32.68 -15.14 -18.94
CA MET A 1 -32.88 -14.48 -17.62
C MET A 1 -31.83 -13.44 -17.45
N ALA A 2 -32.17 -12.16 -17.57
CA ALA A 2 -31.26 -11.04 -17.51
C ALA A 2 -30.94 -10.74 -16.04
N CYS A 3 -29.66 -10.80 -15.68
CA CYS A 3 -29.15 -10.40 -14.37
C CYS A 3 -29.27 -8.89 -14.20
N ARG A 4 -29.90 -8.40 -13.15
CA ARG A 4 -30.06 -6.98 -12.85
C ARG A 4 -28.68 -6.40 -12.50
N PRO A 5 -28.31 -5.20 -13.01
CA PRO A 5 -27.08 -4.54 -12.62
C PRO A 5 -27.16 -4.12 -11.16
N CYS A 6 -26.19 -4.55 -10.36
CA CYS A 6 -26.02 -4.13 -8.97
C CYS A 6 -25.46 -2.70 -8.97
N GLN A 7 -26.37 -1.71 -8.82
CA GLN A 7 -25.99 -0.31 -8.56
C GLN A 7 -25.59 -0.17 -7.09
N LYS A 8 -24.30 -0.37 -6.75
CA LYS A 8 -23.70 0.17 -5.51
C LYS A 8 -22.20 0.41 -5.71
N ALA A 9 -21.86 1.70 -5.69
CA ALA A 9 -20.58 2.30 -5.30
C ALA A 9 -19.27 1.72 -5.89
N GLY A 10 -18.73 2.41 -6.87
CA GLY A 10 -17.28 2.53 -7.07
C GLY A 10 -16.54 1.27 -7.53
N TYR A 11 -17.05 0.55 -8.53
CA TYR A 11 -16.34 -0.55 -9.16
C TYR A 11 -15.51 -0.05 -10.35
N VAL A 12 -14.22 -0.32 -10.36
CA VAL A 12 -13.42 -0.25 -11.59
C VAL A 12 -13.38 -1.67 -12.15
N ASN A 13 -14.18 -1.93 -13.17
CA ASN A 13 -14.13 -3.19 -13.92
C ASN A 13 -13.00 -3.09 -14.95
N LEU A 14 -11.92 -3.80 -14.71
CA LEU A 14 -10.90 -4.02 -15.73
C LEU A 14 -11.20 -5.37 -16.39
N ILE A 15 -11.90 -5.35 -17.52
CA ILE A 15 -12.24 -6.56 -18.29
C ILE A 15 -11.11 -6.78 -19.30
N TYR A 16 -10.28 -7.79 -19.04
CA TYR A 16 -9.43 -8.35 -20.09
C TYR A 16 -10.13 -9.55 -20.70
N THR A 17 -10.69 -9.37 -21.89
CA THR A 17 -11.23 -10.48 -22.68
C THR A 17 -10.15 -10.95 -23.65
N ILE A 18 -9.54 -12.08 -23.35
CA ILE A 18 -8.75 -12.81 -24.36
C ILE A 18 -9.73 -13.72 -25.09
N MET A 19 -10.16 -13.32 -26.28
CA MET A 19 -10.99 -14.16 -27.15
C MET A 19 -10.07 -15.08 -27.96
N ASP A 20 -10.00 -16.34 -27.57
CA ASP A 20 -9.55 -17.38 -28.50
C ASP A 20 -10.76 -17.83 -29.35
N LYS A 21 -10.66 -17.61 -30.66
CA LYS A 21 -11.66 -18.05 -31.66
C LYS A 21 -11.36 -19.46 -32.16
N SER A 22 -10.94 -20.39 -31.33
CA SER A 22 -10.83 -21.79 -31.78
C SER A 22 -12.18 -22.49 -31.60
N THR A 23 -12.70 -23.02 -32.67
CA THR A 23 -13.95 -23.77 -32.77
C THR A 23 -13.87 -25.20 -32.25
N ASP A 24 -12.79 -25.57 -31.57
CA ASP A 24 -12.59 -26.93 -31.09
C ASP A 24 -13.02 -27.09 -29.64
N LYS A 25 -14.11 -27.83 -29.41
CA LYS A 25 -14.77 -28.03 -28.11
C LYS A 25 -13.94 -28.75 -27.02
N LYS A 26 -12.64 -29.01 -27.29
CA LYS A 26 -11.81 -29.77 -26.35
C LYS A 26 -10.84 -28.94 -25.47
N ASN A 27 -10.68 -27.65 -25.71
CA ASN A 27 -9.82 -26.80 -24.92
C ASN A 27 -10.62 -25.67 -24.27
N VAL A 28 -11.29 -25.96 -23.18
CA VAL A 28 -11.91 -24.92 -22.33
C VAL A 28 -10.77 -24.28 -21.53
N VAL A 29 -10.39 -23.07 -21.92
CA VAL A 29 -9.47 -22.23 -21.12
C VAL A 29 -10.30 -21.54 -20.06
N SER A 30 -9.94 -21.70 -18.79
CA SER A 30 -10.56 -20.95 -17.70
C SER A 30 -10.08 -19.49 -17.75
N VAL A 31 -11.02 -18.57 -17.96
CA VAL A 31 -10.78 -17.13 -17.95
C VAL A 31 -11.28 -16.58 -16.62
N TYR A 32 -10.47 -15.77 -15.95
CA TYR A 32 -10.80 -15.17 -14.64
C TYR A 32 -11.01 -13.68 -14.80
N GLU A 33 -12.12 -13.18 -14.27
CA GLU A 33 -12.34 -11.75 -14.09
C GLU A 33 -11.77 -11.32 -12.73
N PHE A 34 -10.91 -10.30 -12.73
CA PHE A 34 -10.37 -9.71 -11.51
C PHE A 34 -11.17 -8.49 -11.13
N ILE A 35 -11.83 -8.55 -9.98
CA ILE A 35 -12.63 -7.43 -9.47
C ILE A 35 -11.91 -6.83 -8.25
N VAL A 36 -11.61 -5.54 -8.33
CA VAL A 36 -11.04 -4.78 -7.21
C VAL A 36 -12.16 -4.14 -6.40
N HIS A 37 -12.29 -4.53 -5.13
CA HIS A 37 -13.25 -3.94 -4.22
C HIS A 37 -12.62 -2.81 -3.42
N ARG A 38 -13.31 -1.67 -3.33
CA ARG A 38 -12.93 -0.55 -2.47
C ARG A 38 -13.86 -0.52 -1.25
N LYS A 39 -13.27 -0.49 -0.06
CA LYS A 39 -13.99 -0.21 1.18
C LYS A 39 -13.72 1.24 1.57
N ARG A 40 -14.77 2.04 1.78
CA ARG A 40 -14.61 3.40 2.28
C ARG A 40 -14.24 3.34 3.76
N VAL A 41 -13.15 4.00 4.10
CA VAL A 41 -12.69 4.21 5.48
C VAL A 41 -12.71 5.72 5.73
N SER A 42 -13.23 6.15 6.87
CA SER A 42 -13.13 7.55 7.30
C SER A 42 -11.75 7.77 7.90
N ALA A 43 -11.09 8.86 7.54
CA ALA A 43 -9.82 9.29 8.10
C ALA A 43 -9.91 10.76 8.49
N ASN A 44 -9.18 11.15 9.54
CA ASN A 44 -9.12 12.54 10.00
C ASN A 44 -8.20 13.40 9.13
N THR A 45 -7.32 12.76 8.36
CA THR A 45 -6.35 13.41 7.47
C THR A 45 -6.58 12.96 6.04
N ASP A 46 -6.72 13.90 5.10
CA ASP A 46 -6.90 13.64 3.67
C ASP A 46 -5.64 13.90 2.84
N THR A 47 -4.64 14.60 3.40
CA THR A 47 -3.37 14.94 2.74
C THR A 47 -2.18 14.62 3.63
N ILE A 48 -1.05 14.24 3.01
CA ILE A 48 0.21 13.95 3.68
C ILE A 48 1.31 14.84 3.13
N SER A 49 1.99 15.60 4.00
CA SER A 49 3.06 16.52 3.64
C SER A 49 4.41 16.18 4.28
N ASN A 50 4.43 15.33 5.31
CA ASN A 50 5.65 14.95 6.02
C ASN A 50 5.50 13.63 6.78
N GLY A 51 6.62 13.08 7.28
CA GLY A 51 6.65 11.81 8.02
C GLY A 51 5.79 11.79 9.29
N ALA A 52 5.67 12.92 10.01
CA ALA A 52 4.85 13.00 11.21
C ALA A 52 3.34 12.81 10.91
N GLN A 53 2.87 13.37 9.79
CA GLN A 53 1.49 13.16 9.34
C GLN A 53 1.25 11.72 8.87
N VAL A 54 2.25 11.09 8.23
CA VAL A 54 2.21 9.66 7.90
C VAL A 54 2.04 8.82 9.16
N ALA A 55 2.92 9.03 10.14
CA ALA A 55 2.92 8.28 11.38
C ALA A 55 1.60 8.44 12.13
N ARG A 56 1.09 9.68 12.27
CA ARG A 56 -0.21 9.95 12.89
C ARG A 56 -1.36 9.26 12.15
N PHE A 57 -1.42 9.39 10.82
CA PHE A 57 -2.44 8.73 10.02
C PHE A 57 -2.44 7.21 10.23
N CYS A 58 -1.25 6.59 10.29
CA CYS A 58 -1.12 5.17 10.53
C CYS A 58 -1.65 4.76 11.91
N HIS A 59 -1.30 5.48 12.96
CA HIS A 59 -1.79 5.18 14.31
C HIS A 59 -3.30 5.40 14.48
N GLU A 60 -3.84 6.46 13.88
CA GLU A 60 -5.28 6.77 14.00
C GLU A 60 -6.17 5.88 13.12
N THR A 61 -5.63 5.27 12.05
CA THR A 61 -6.47 4.65 11.01
C THR A 61 -6.13 3.19 10.73
N ILE A 62 -4.89 2.76 10.91
CA ILE A 62 -4.41 1.49 10.37
C ILE A 62 -3.90 0.54 11.44
N TYR A 63 -3.21 1.06 12.44
CA TYR A 63 -2.59 0.26 13.50
C TYR A 63 -3.44 0.32 14.76
N ASP A 64 -3.91 -0.84 15.21
CA ASP A 64 -4.48 -0.97 16.54
C ASP A 64 -3.34 -1.09 17.57
N GLU A 65 -3.50 -0.47 18.74
CA GLU A 65 -2.49 -0.51 19.81
C GLU A 65 -2.11 -1.95 20.20
N ASP A 66 -3.10 -2.85 20.20
CA ASP A 66 -2.93 -4.27 20.50
C ASP A 66 -2.15 -5.05 19.42
N GLU A 67 -1.90 -4.47 18.24
CA GLU A 67 -1.21 -5.13 17.14
C GLU A 67 0.24 -4.65 16.94
N MET A 68 0.68 -3.61 17.66
CA MET A 68 2.03 -3.04 17.51
C MET A 68 3.17 -3.99 17.89
N TRP A 69 2.87 -5.12 18.57
CA TRP A 69 3.85 -6.16 18.88
C TRP A 69 4.26 -7.02 17.67
N ARG A 70 3.56 -6.89 16.55
CA ARG A 70 3.89 -7.54 15.27
C ARG A 70 4.35 -6.52 14.26
N GLU A 71 5.33 -6.89 13.44
CA GLU A 71 5.66 -6.09 12.27
C GLU A 71 4.51 -6.13 11.27
N LYS A 72 4.04 -4.97 10.87
CA LYS A 72 3.01 -4.76 9.84
C LYS A 72 3.54 -3.81 8.79
N ALA A 73 3.52 -4.20 7.52
CA ALA A 73 3.87 -3.35 6.40
C ALA A 73 2.61 -2.81 5.70
N VAL A 74 2.64 -1.55 5.38
CA VAL A 74 1.53 -0.82 4.75
C VAL A 74 2.06 0.03 3.60
N ALA A 75 1.27 0.14 2.53
CA ALA A 75 1.47 1.14 1.49
C ALA A 75 0.31 2.13 1.48
N ILE A 76 0.61 3.43 1.43
CA ILE A 76 -0.36 4.50 1.30
C ILE A 76 -0.21 5.10 -0.10
N TYR A 77 -1.30 5.20 -0.83
CA TYR A 77 -1.34 5.64 -2.22
C TYR A 77 -1.89 7.06 -2.29
N LEU A 78 -1.20 7.92 -3.03
CA LEU A 78 -1.47 9.36 -3.04
C LEU A 78 -1.66 9.89 -4.46
N THR A 79 -2.45 10.96 -4.56
CA THR A 79 -2.51 11.80 -5.75
C THR A 79 -1.28 12.71 -5.86
N LYS A 80 -1.11 13.39 -7.00
CA LYS A 80 -0.06 14.39 -7.22
C LYS A 80 -0.07 15.54 -6.19
N SER A 81 -1.23 15.84 -5.60
CA SER A 81 -1.38 16.83 -4.52
C SER A 81 -1.28 16.20 -3.12
N ASN A 82 -0.73 14.99 -3.01
CA ASN A 82 -0.55 14.24 -1.77
C ASN A 82 -1.84 13.94 -1.01
N LYS A 83 -3.00 13.91 -1.70
CA LYS A 83 -4.24 13.42 -1.12
C LYS A 83 -4.23 11.91 -1.07
N ILE A 84 -4.70 11.35 0.04
CA ILE A 84 -4.79 9.91 0.25
C ILE A 84 -5.89 9.33 -0.65
N LEU A 85 -5.50 8.45 -1.57
CA LEU A 85 -6.41 7.62 -2.37
C LEU A 85 -6.88 6.39 -1.60
N GLY A 86 -5.99 5.84 -0.76
CA GLY A 86 -6.23 4.67 0.06
C GLY A 86 -4.94 4.08 0.61
N TYR A 87 -5.07 2.97 1.33
CA TYR A 87 -3.94 2.21 1.83
C TYR A 87 -4.16 0.71 1.65
N GLU A 88 -3.09 -0.06 1.70
CA GLU A 88 -3.11 -1.53 1.66
C GLU A 88 -2.19 -2.07 2.75
N VAL A 89 -2.70 -3.00 3.55
CA VAL A 89 -1.87 -3.79 4.46
C VAL A 89 -1.23 -4.91 3.64
N LEU A 90 0.08 -4.88 3.51
CA LEU A 90 0.85 -5.77 2.64
C LEU A 90 1.22 -7.07 3.31
N SER A 91 1.62 -6.97 4.57
CA SER A 91 1.98 -8.12 5.40
C SER A 91 1.77 -7.81 6.87
N VAL A 92 1.43 -8.86 7.61
CA VAL A 92 1.46 -8.90 9.07
C VAL A 92 2.34 -10.08 9.42
N GLY A 93 3.55 -9.79 9.88
CA GLY A 93 4.56 -10.82 10.16
C GLY A 93 4.71 -11.17 11.63
N GLY A 94 5.74 -11.95 11.93
CA GLY A 94 6.24 -12.14 13.29
C GLY A 94 7.01 -10.90 13.77
N PRO A 95 7.62 -10.98 14.97
CA PRO A 95 8.26 -9.82 15.60
C PRO A 95 9.50 -9.27 14.85
N ASN A 96 10.00 -9.93 13.81
CA ASN A 96 11.20 -9.52 13.07
C ASN A 96 11.11 -9.80 11.56
N THR A 97 9.92 -9.94 10.98
CA THR A 97 9.79 -10.31 9.56
C THR A 97 8.62 -9.60 8.91
N CYS A 98 8.90 -8.48 8.30
CA CYS A 98 7.96 -7.82 7.41
C CYS A 98 8.64 -7.55 6.06
N SER A 99 7.95 -7.76 4.96
CA SER A 99 8.50 -7.46 3.65
C SER A 99 7.54 -6.63 2.81
N PHE A 100 8.10 -5.61 2.16
CA PHE A 100 7.43 -4.93 1.07
C PHE A 100 7.68 -5.71 -0.21
N GLU A 101 6.67 -6.39 -0.72
CA GLU A 101 6.76 -6.98 -2.05
C GLU A 101 6.47 -5.89 -3.11
N PRO A 102 7.47 -5.40 -3.84
CA PRO A 102 7.29 -4.28 -4.78
C PRO A 102 6.22 -4.55 -5.82
N LYS A 103 6.07 -5.80 -6.27
CA LYS A 103 5.05 -6.22 -7.24
C LYS A 103 3.64 -5.94 -6.74
N MET A 104 3.36 -6.16 -5.45
CA MET A 104 2.05 -5.92 -4.86
C MET A 104 1.74 -4.43 -4.80
N ILE A 105 2.70 -3.64 -4.34
CA ILE A 105 2.58 -2.19 -4.26
C ILE A 105 2.39 -1.58 -5.66
N CYS A 106 3.23 -1.95 -6.63
CA CYS A 106 3.12 -1.47 -8.00
C CYS A 106 1.77 -1.81 -8.63
N ARG A 107 1.27 -3.05 -8.44
CA ARG A 107 -0.04 -3.46 -8.91
C ARG A 107 -1.14 -2.52 -8.40
N THR A 108 -1.19 -2.32 -7.08
CA THR A 108 -2.22 -1.49 -6.46
C THR A 108 -2.06 -0.02 -6.81
N ALA A 109 -0.83 0.49 -6.88
CA ALA A 109 -0.55 1.86 -7.30
C ALA A 109 -1.10 2.16 -8.70
N VAL A 110 -0.86 1.26 -9.67
CA VAL A 110 -1.42 1.39 -11.03
C VAL A 110 -2.95 1.29 -11.02
N GLN A 111 -3.53 0.35 -10.29
CA GLN A 111 -4.99 0.20 -10.19
C GLN A 111 -5.68 1.40 -9.57
N MET A 112 -5.01 2.11 -8.65
CA MET A 112 -5.53 3.31 -8.01
C MET A 112 -5.20 4.59 -8.78
N MET A 113 -4.41 4.50 -9.85
CA MET A 113 -3.87 5.66 -10.59
C MET A 113 -3.13 6.60 -9.63
N ALA A 114 -2.31 6.04 -8.76
CA ALA A 114 -1.55 6.79 -7.79
C ALA A 114 -0.36 7.49 -8.46
N ASP A 115 -0.11 8.74 -8.10
CA ASP A 115 1.08 9.49 -8.54
C ASP A 115 2.28 9.23 -7.61
N SER A 116 1.99 8.91 -6.34
CA SER A 116 3.04 8.59 -5.38
C SER A 116 2.57 7.58 -4.32
N VAL A 117 3.56 6.97 -3.67
CA VAL A 117 3.37 5.97 -2.62
C VAL A 117 4.21 6.34 -1.41
N VAL A 118 3.67 6.13 -0.21
CA VAL A 118 4.44 6.08 1.03
C VAL A 118 4.42 4.64 1.54
N ALA A 119 5.60 4.09 1.83
CA ALA A 119 5.74 2.79 2.46
C ALA A 119 5.88 2.98 3.97
N VAL A 120 5.19 2.17 4.77
CA VAL A 120 5.26 2.27 6.23
C VAL A 120 5.39 0.87 6.83
N HIS A 121 6.24 0.72 7.82
CA HIS A 121 6.21 -0.44 8.70
C HIS A 121 6.50 -0.03 10.15
N ASN A 122 6.09 -0.85 11.09
CA ASN A 122 6.40 -0.62 12.49
C ASN A 122 7.54 -1.53 12.96
N HIS A 123 8.30 -1.02 13.94
CA HIS A 123 9.29 -1.80 14.68
C HIS A 123 8.78 -2.08 16.10
N PRO A 124 8.38 -3.33 16.41
CA PRO A 124 7.95 -3.72 17.77
C PRO A 124 9.04 -3.53 18.83
N SER A 125 10.31 -3.49 18.42
CA SER A 125 11.44 -3.24 19.32
C SER A 125 11.46 -1.82 19.92
N GLY A 126 10.63 -0.89 19.42
CA GLY A 126 10.64 0.51 19.81
C GLY A 126 11.83 1.32 19.24
N ASN A 127 12.74 0.71 18.47
CA ASN A 127 13.81 1.42 17.78
C ASN A 127 13.35 1.82 16.37
N PRO A 128 13.17 3.11 16.04
CA PRO A 128 12.70 3.55 14.74
C PRO A 128 13.80 3.55 13.65
N LEU A 129 15.07 3.34 14.01
CA LEU A 129 16.15 3.39 13.04
C LEU A 129 16.06 2.22 12.05
N PRO A 130 16.33 2.48 10.75
CA PRO A 130 16.24 1.45 9.73
C PRO A 130 17.38 0.44 9.85
N SER A 131 17.07 -0.81 9.59
CA SER A 131 18.05 -1.87 9.36
C SER A 131 18.62 -1.77 7.94
N GLN A 132 19.71 -2.49 7.69
CA GLN A 132 20.26 -2.62 6.33
C GLN A 132 19.24 -3.24 5.36
N ALA A 133 18.44 -4.19 5.84
CA ALA A 133 17.38 -4.82 5.05
C ALA A 133 16.28 -3.83 4.65
N ASP A 134 15.90 -2.92 5.55
CA ASP A 134 14.91 -1.86 5.25
C ASP A 134 15.41 -0.92 4.16
N ILE A 135 16.68 -0.54 4.24
CA ILE A 135 17.33 0.32 3.23
C ILE A 135 17.32 -0.38 1.86
N GLU A 136 17.66 -1.66 1.81
CA GLU A 136 17.68 -2.44 0.57
C GLU A 136 16.27 -2.61 -0.01
N GLN A 137 15.28 -2.91 0.81
CA GLN A 137 13.88 -3.02 0.40
C GLN A 137 13.33 -1.69 -0.13
N MET A 138 13.58 -0.60 0.58
CA MET A 138 13.18 0.74 0.17
C MET A 138 13.80 1.11 -1.19
N ASN A 139 15.09 0.83 -1.40
CA ASN A 139 15.78 1.09 -2.66
C ASN A 139 15.22 0.23 -3.81
N LYS A 140 14.89 -1.03 -3.55
CA LYS A 140 14.25 -1.93 -4.52
C LYS A 140 12.87 -1.41 -4.92
N LEU A 141 12.06 -1.00 -3.93
CA LEU A 141 10.73 -0.44 -4.16
C LEU A 141 10.79 0.88 -4.95
N ARG A 142 11.70 1.79 -4.59
CA ARG A 142 11.91 3.07 -5.30
C ARG A 142 12.20 2.84 -6.79
N LYS A 143 13.08 1.89 -7.10
CA LYS A 143 13.39 1.54 -8.50
C LYS A 143 12.20 0.96 -9.25
N ALA A 144 11.42 0.08 -8.61
CA ALA A 144 10.26 -0.54 -9.21
C ALA A 144 9.16 0.48 -9.54
N LEU A 145 8.85 1.39 -8.61
CA LEU A 145 7.87 2.46 -8.80
C LEU A 145 8.31 3.46 -9.87
N ALA A 146 9.60 3.80 -9.91
CA ALA A 146 10.15 4.73 -10.91
C ALA A 146 9.97 4.22 -12.35
N CYS A 147 9.98 2.89 -12.58
CA CYS A 147 9.69 2.32 -13.90
C CYS A 147 8.25 2.55 -14.38
N LEU A 148 7.36 2.98 -13.47
CA LEU A 148 5.93 3.23 -13.72
C LEU A 148 5.60 4.73 -13.62
N ASP A 149 6.61 5.61 -13.56
CA ASP A 149 6.47 7.05 -13.31
C ASP A 149 5.73 7.37 -11.98
N ILE A 150 5.83 6.46 -11.00
CA ILE A 150 5.25 6.62 -9.66
C ILE A 150 6.37 6.95 -8.68
N LYS A 151 6.22 8.01 -7.87
CA LYS A 151 7.22 8.41 -6.89
C LYS A 151 7.08 7.59 -5.60
N LEU A 152 8.15 7.00 -5.07
CA LEU A 152 8.21 6.67 -3.64
C LEU A 152 8.43 7.99 -2.89
N LEU A 153 7.35 8.55 -2.31
CA LEU A 153 7.38 9.85 -1.66
C LEU A 153 8.18 9.80 -0.36
N ASP A 154 7.96 8.76 0.44
CA ASP A 154 8.70 8.50 1.68
C ASP A 154 8.65 7.01 2.02
N SER A 155 9.53 6.59 2.92
CA SER A 155 9.41 5.34 3.67
C SER A 155 9.53 5.69 5.16
N VAL A 156 8.54 5.28 5.95
CA VAL A 156 8.43 5.68 7.35
C VAL A 156 8.42 4.44 8.25
N ILE A 157 9.27 4.44 9.26
CA ILE A 157 9.27 3.43 10.32
C ILE A 157 8.62 4.06 11.55
N ILE A 158 7.61 3.39 12.11
CA ILE A 158 6.90 3.86 13.29
C ILE A 158 7.11 2.91 14.48
N THR A 159 6.91 3.43 15.69
CA THR A 159 6.97 2.64 16.93
C THR A 159 5.75 2.92 17.81
N ASP A 160 5.52 2.09 18.80
CA ASP A 160 4.47 2.23 19.81
C ASP A 160 4.64 3.48 20.69
N SER A 161 5.86 4.01 20.80
CA SER A 161 6.21 5.17 21.62
C SER A 161 6.07 6.52 20.92
N ASN A 162 5.27 6.59 19.85
CA ASN A 162 5.09 7.81 19.03
C ASN A 162 6.39 8.34 18.41
N ARG A 163 7.40 7.49 18.26
CA ARG A 163 8.63 7.81 17.53
C ARG A 163 8.54 7.29 16.12
N PHE A 164 9.14 7.97 15.18
CA PHE A 164 9.22 7.53 13.80
C PHE A 164 10.56 7.95 13.18
N PHE A 165 10.93 7.26 12.11
CA PHE A 165 12.01 7.63 11.21
C PHE A 165 11.44 7.82 9.81
N SER A 166 11.83 8.91 9.13
CA SER A 166 11.48 9.19 7.73
C SER A 166 12.74 9.15 6.89
N PHE A 167 12.72 8.35 5.84
CA PHE A 167 13.83 8.24 4.91
C PHE A 167 14.01 9.47 4.01
N GLU A 168 12.94 10.22 3.75
CA GLU A 168 13.02 11.43 2.92
C GLU A 168 13.71 12.58 3.70
N SER A 169 13.44 12.70 4.98
CA SER A 169 14.08 13.71 5.84
C SER A 169 15.35 13.24 6.52
N GLU A 170 15.61 11.93 6.53
CA GLU A 170 16.71 11.29 7.28
C GLU A 170 16.68 11.65 8.79
N VAL A 171 15.50 11.88 9.35
CA VAL A 171 15.31 12.35 10.72
C VAL A 171 14.48 11.37 11.51
N GLU A 172 14.96 11.05 12.73
CA GLU A 172 14.16 10.49 13.80
C GLU A 172 13.43 11.62 14.54
N SER A 173 12.12 11.48 14.79
CA SER A 173 11.33 12.48 15.47
C SER A 173 10.17 11.84 16.25
N ARG A 174 9.41 12.71 16.95
CA ARG A 174 8.13 12.36 17.61
C ARG A 174 7.00 13.15 16.96
N TYR A 175 5.80 12.61 17.00
CA TYR A 175 4.58 13.25 16.50
C TYR A 175 3.50 13.33 17.58
#